data_3fe12647399dca895126c097fe3873c2
#
_entry.id   3fe12647399dca895126c097fe3873c2
#
_cell.length_a   1.000
_cell.length_b   1.000
_cell.length_c   1.000
_cell.angle_alpha   90.00
_cell.angle_beta   90.00
_cell.angle_gamma   90.00
#
_symmetry.space_group_name_H-M   'P 1'
#
loop_
_entity.id
_entity.type
_entity.pdbx_description
1 polymer ?
#
loop_
_entity_poly.entity_id
_entity_poly.type
_entity_poly.pdbx_seq_one_letter_code
_entity_poly.pdbx_strand_id
1 'polypeptide(L)'
;MFFFTYSFFMWSQKIIPYEQVKAVYYFGIKQLMFFKPSSDQTKFDGFKVCNLPILRKVPNGSIAVIGHAYGSPYRNSNPNDYLAQNVEKFLMNNSNKINKVIFSGDIFAYPSISKWEKLDKSSKSKYEIYIAPGNHDILAQSAEYAFSQSKFGKINYPHLIEHSKSTIILENSVKTNWNVSAETIKKINNVKKNHPLLVVRHNIPIKELKSFANSDIGVSENFLSYFDLENKLNKKSNITWIIGDSGGFSSLPRLKCFSRDNHRFILNGIGQVIGDRIILISDNKLFVYIL
;
A
#
# COMPACT_ATOMS: atom_id res chain seq x y z
N MET A 1 13.13 -19.89 -22.19
CA MET A 1 14.54 -20.01 -21.82
C MET A 1 15.45 -19.12 -22.68
N PHE A 2 15.34 -19.08 -24.00
CA PHE A 2 16.17 -18.26 -24.89
C PHE A 2 16.15 -16.74 -24.61
N PHE A 3 15.03 -16.16 -24.24
CA PHE A 3 14.91 -14.72 -23.94
C PHE A 3 15.71 -14.29 -22.70
N PHE A 4 15.80 -15.13 -21.69
CA PHE A 4 16.55 -14.81 -20.46
C PHE A 4 18.05 -14.83 -20.66
N THR A 5 18.55 -15.79 -21.42
CA THR A 5 19.99 -15.88 -21.73
C THR A 5 20.44 -14.70 -22.58
N TYR A 6 19.63 -14.28 -23.56
CA TYR A 6 19.92 -13.11 -24.39
C TYR A 6 19.93 -11.80 -23.60
N SER A 7 18.94 -11.58 -22.74
CA SER A 7 18.86 -10.37 -21.90
C SER A 7 20.01 -10.28 -20.91
N PHE A 8 20.39 -11.43 -20.31
CA PHE A 8 21.54 -11.48 -19.41
C PHE A 8 22.87 -11.24 -20.16
N PHE A 9 23.02 -11.79 -21.36
CA PHE A 9 24.17 -11.52 -22.22
C PHE A 9 24.28 -10.03 -22.55
N MET A 10 23.23 -9.39 -23.00
CA MET A 10 23.18 -7.96 -23.31
C MET A 10 23.49 -7.08 -22.10
N TRP A 11 23.06 -7.49 -20.91
CA TRP A 11 23.42 -6.80 -19.67
C TRP A 11 24.92 -6.96 -19.36
N SER A 12 25.47 -8.17 -19.46
CA SER A 12 26.90 -8.44 -19.20
C SER A 12 27.81 -7.62 -20.13
N GLN A 13 27.34 -7.28 -21.33
CA GLN A 13 28.02 -6.39 -22.26
C GLN A 13 27.73 -4.90 -21.99
N LYS A 14 27.00 -4.55 -20.90
CA LYS A 14 26.57 -3.17 -20.57
C LYS A 14 25.74 -2.47 -21.66
N ILE A 15 25.10 -3.24 -22.54
CA ILE A 15 24.28 -2.71 -23.64
C ILE A 15 22.89 -2.28 -23.13
N ILE A 16 22.37 -2.97 -22.09
CA ILE A 16 21.10 -2.60 -21.45
C ILE A 16 21.28 -2.43 -19.95
N PRO A 17 20.60 -1.47 -19.31
CA PRO A 17 20.64 -1.26 -17.87
C PRO A 17 20.10 -2.49 -17.10
N TYR A 18 20.70 -2.78 -15.97
CA TYR A 18 20.31 -3.88 -15.07
C TYR A 18 18.79 -3.88 -14.75
N GLU A 19 18.20 -2.71 -14.55
CA GLU A 19 16.77 -2.57 -14.26
C GLU A 19 15.88 -3.06 -15.41
N GLN A 20 16.32 -2.90 -16.67
CA GLN A 20 15.61 -3.45 -17.82
C GLN A 20 15.71 -4.96 -17.90
N VAL A 21 16.86 -5.53 -17.55
CA VAL A 21 17.04 -7.00 -17.45
C VAL A 21 16.14 -7.56 -16.36
N LYS A 22 16.12 -6.92 -15.20
CA LYS A 22 15.27 -7.27 -14.07
C LYS A 22 13.78 -7.23 -14.46
N ALA A 23 13.37 -6.20 -15.20
CA ALA A 23 12.01 -6.08 -15.71
C ALA A 23 11.62 -7.23 -16.65
N VAL A 24 12.50 -7.59 -17.60
CA VAL A 24 12.28 -8.72 -18.52
C VAL A 24 12.24 -10.05 -17.77
N TYR A 25 13.12 -10.24 -16.80
CA TYR A 25 13.15 -11.43 -15.95
C TYR A 25 11.86 -11.60 -15.16
N TYR A 26 11.40 -10.55 -14.46
CA TYR A 26 10.16 -10.59 -13.70
C TYR A 26 8.93 -10.76 -14.60
N PHE A 27 8.89 -10.10 -15.75
CA PHE A 27 7.81 -10.29 -16.72
C PHE A 27 7.74 -11.72 -17.23
N GLY A 28 8.88 -12.30 -17.60
CA GLY A 28 8.94 -13.67 -18.11
C GLY A 28 8.58 -14.72 -17.05
N ILE A 29 9.08 -14.59 -15.81
CA ILE A 29 8.71 -15.50 -14.71
C ILE A 29 7.23 -15.39 -14.39
N LYS A 30 6.69 -14.17 -14.33
CA LYS A 30 5.25 -13.96 -14.07
C LYS A 30 4.38 -14.56 -15.17
N GLN A 31 4.75 -14.46 -16.44
CA GLN A 31 4.03 -15.13 -17.55
C GLN A 31 4.00 -16.65 -17.36
N LEU A 32 5.11 -17.25 -16.93
CA LEU A 32 5.17 -18.69 -16.67
C LEU A 32 4.36 -19.12 -15.42
N MET A 33 4.22 -18.24 -14.44
CA MET A 33 3.37 -18.49 -13.26
C MET A 33 1.87 -18.35 -13.55
N PHE A 34 1.49 -17.65 -14.64
CA PHE A 34 0.09 -17.51 -15.06
C PHE A 34 -0.56 -18.81 -15.50
N PHE A 35 0.23 -19.80 -15.91
CA PHE A 35 -0.29 -21.12 -16.34
C PHE A 35 -0.48 -22.12 -15.20
N LYS A 36 -0.18 -21.75 -13.95
CA LYS A 36 -0.70 -22.54 -12.83
C LYS A 36 -2.13 -22.06 -12.55
N PRO A 37 -3.16 -22.89 -12.78
CA PRO A 37 -4.49 -22.57 -12.30
C PRO A 37 -4.35 -22.34 -10.79
N SER A 38 -4.87 -21.23 -10.31
CA SER A 38 -4.95 -20.94 -8.89
C SER A 38 -5.92 -21.95 -8.26
N SER A 39 -5.39 -23.14 -7.98
CA SER A 39 -6.09 -24.10 -7.18
C SER A 39 -6.26 -23.47 -5.79
N ASP A 40 -7.51 -23.36 -5.38
CA ASP A 40 -7.94 -23.07 -4.02
C ASP A 40 -7.63 -21.69 -3.43
N GLN A 41 -8.29 -20.64 -3.96
CA GLN A 41 -8.53 -19.41 -3.23
C GLN A 41 -9.49 -19.59 -2.02
N THR A 42 -9.98 -20.79 -1.76
CA THR A 42 -11.03 -21.07 -0.76
C THR A 42 -10.54 -21.61 0.57
N LYS A 43 -9.27 -21.95 0.72
CA LYS A 43 -8.74 -22.50 1.98
C LYS A 43 -7.73 -21.58 2.66
N PHE A 44 -8.17 -20.40 3.01
CA PHE A 44 -7.57 -19.66 4.10
C PHE A 44 -8.24 -20.09 5.39
N ASP A 45 -7.62 -20.98 6.13
CA ASP A 45 -8.16 -21.47 7.39
C ASP A 45 -8.57 -20.32 8.31
N GLY A 46 -9.87 -20.13 8.45
CA GLY A 46 -10.47 -19.11 9.29
C GLY A 46 -10.63 -17.70 8.70
N PHE A 47 -10.13 -17.42 7.49
CA PHE A 47 -10.38 -16.13 6.83
C PHE A 47 -11.62 -16.17 5.94
N LYS A 48 -12.45 -15.13 6.06
CA LYS A 48 -13.64 -14.92 5.23
C LYS A 48 -13.40 -13.75 4.29
N VAL A 49 -13.76 -13.89 3.02
CA VAL A 49 -13.77 -12.78 2.09
C VAL A 49 -14.81 -11.76 2.53
N CYS A 50 -14.45 -10.49 2.55
CA CYS A 50 -15.35 -9.39 2.83
C CYS A 50 -15.47 -8.43 1.64
N ASN A 51 -16.60 -7.76 1.53
CA ASN A 51 -16.85 -6.77 0.52
C ASN A 51 -17.02 -5.38 1.16
N LEU A 52 -16.48 -4.37 0.50
CA LEU A 52 -16.71 -2.98 0.87
C LEU A 52 -17.75 -2.36 -0.08
N PRO A 53 -18.68 -1.54 0.44
CA PRO A 53 -19.63 -0.83 -0.41
C PRO A 53 -18.91 0.08 -1.41
N ILE A 54 -19.43 0.13 -2.65
CA ILE A 54 -18.87 0.96 -3.71
C ILE A 54 -19.65 2.28 -3.76
N LEU A 55 -18.91 3.39 -3.76
CA LEU A 55 -19.47 4.73 -3.94
C LEU A 55 -19.23 5.22 -5.36
N ARG A 56 -20.25 5.85 -5.93
CA ARG A 56 -20.15 6.54 -7.23
C ARG A 56 -19.70 8.00 -7.10
N LYS A 57 -19.79 8.57 -5.90
CA LYS A 57 -19.40 9.95 -5.60
C LYS A 57 -18.62 9.98 -4.28
N VAL A 58 -17.63 10.83 -4.18
CA VAL A 58 -16.87 11.05 -2.94
C VAL A 58 -17.73 11.91 -1.99
N PRO A 59 -18.01 11.44 -0.76
CA PRO A 59 -18.69 12.25 0.25
C PRO A 59 -17.80 13.42 0.72
N ASN A 60 -18.43 14.50 1.18
CA ASN A 60 -17.72 15.62 1.77
C ASN A 60 -17.03 15.20 3.08
N GLY A 61 -15.84 15.71 3.32
CA GLY A 61 -15.07 15.41 4.53
C GLY A 61 -14.39 14.03 4.54
N SER A 62 -14.38 13.32 3.39
CA SER A 62 -13.78 12.00 3.28
C SER A 62 -12.27 12.01 3.52
N ILE A 63 -11.75 10.88 4.03
CA ILE A 63 -10.34 10.54 3.98
C ILE A 63 -10.14 9.55 2.83
N ALA A 64 -9.21 9.83 1.93
CA ALA A 64 -8.83 8.89 0.87
C ALA A 64 -7.56 8.12 1.27
N VAL A 65 -7.57 6.78 1.17
CA VAL A 65 -6.39 5.95 1.39
C VAL A 65 -5.97 5.32 0.07
N ILE A 66 -4.73 5.58 -0.34
CA ILE A 66 -4.21 5.25 -1.67
C ILE A 66 -2.87 4.52 -1.50
N GLY A 67 -2.81 3.27 -1.95
CA GLY A 67 -1.57 2.50 -1.99
C GLY A 67 -0.98 2.46 -3.39
N HIS A 68 0.34 2.35 -3.50
CA HIS A 68 1.07 2.18 -4.76
C HIS A 68 0.74 3.29 -5.78
N ALA A 69 0.78 4.55 -5.31
CA ALA A 69 0.20 5.69 -6.01
C ALA A 69 0.90 6.05 -7.33
N TYR A 70 2.12 5.58 -7.58
CA TYR A 70 2.79 5.74 -8.87
C TYR A 70 2.24 4.80 -9.96
N GLY A 71 1.46 3.79 -9.57
CA GLY A 71 0.92 2.80 -10.51
C GLY A 71 1.92 1.71 -10.88
N SER A 72 2.06 1.41 -12.18
CA SER A 72 2.97 0.38 -12.68
C SER A 72 4.20 0.97 -13.35
N PRO A 73 5.43 0.67 -12.89
CA PRO A 73 6.66 1.15 -13.54
C PRO A 73 6.90 0.51 -14.92
N TYR A 74 6.22 -0.60 -15.24
CA TYR A 74 6.39 -1.30 -16.53
C TYR A 74 5.46 -0.78 -17.63
N ARG A 75 4.57 0.16 -17.32
CA ARG A 75 3.70 0.77 -18.32
C ARG A 75 4.25 2.17 -18.61
N ASN A 76 4.59 2.45 -19.86
CA ASN A 76 4.92 3.79 -20.36
C ASN A 76 3.77 4.80 -20.18
N SER A 77 2.85 4.51 -19.30
CA SER A 77 1.62 5.24 -19.03
C SER A 77 1.76 6.35 -17.99
N ASN A 78 2.95 6.49 -17.37
CA ASN A 78 3.24 7.60 -16.47
C ASN A 78 4.43 8.44 -16.98
N PRO A 79 4.27 9.17 -18.09
CA PRO A 79 5.35 9.95 -18.70
C PRO A 79 5.90 11.03 -17.78
N ASN A 80 5.13 11.44 -16.76
CA ASN A 80 5.53 12.50 -15.83
C ASN A 80 6.38 11.98 -14.66
N ASP A 81 6.63 10.66 -14.58
CA ASP A 81 7.37 10.05 -13.48
C ASP A 81 6.93 10.60 -12.10
N TYR A 82 5.60 10.63 -11.88
CA TYR A 82 4.97 11.17 -10.69
C TYR A 82 3.87 10.21 -10.19
N LEU A 83 2.76 10.72 -9.66
CA LEU A 83 1.58 9.91 -9.34
C LEU A 83 0.95 9.33 -10.62
N ALA A 84 0.30 8.21 -10.51
CA ALA A 84 -0.48 7.64 -11.60
C ALA A 84 -1.56 8.64 -12.06
N GLN A 85 -1.76 8.76 -13.37
CA GLN A 85 -2.63 9.79 -13.94
C GLN A 85 -4.08 9.73 -13.42
N ASN A 86 -4.61 8.53 -13.18
CA ASN A 86 -5.94 8.35 -12.60
C ASN A 86 -5.99 8.82 -11.14
N VAL A 87 -4.89 8.68 -10.37
CA VAL A 87 -4.77 9.20 -9.01
C VAL A 87 -4.72 10.73 -9.03
N GLU A 88 -3.91 11.34 -9.90
CA GLU A 88 -3.86 12.80 -10.02
C GLU A 88 -5.23 13.38 -10.37
N LYS A 89 -5.92 12.80 -11.37
CA LYS A 89 -7.29 13.21 -11.75
C LYS A 89 -8.28 13.06 -10.59
N PHE A 90 -8.22 11.96 -9.86
CA PHE A 90 -9.08 11.75 -8.69
C PHE A 90 -8.88 12.84 -7.63
N LEU A 91 -7.63 13.12 -7.26
CA LEU A 91 -7.29 14.13 -6.26
C LEU A 91 -7.69 15.54 -6.71
N MET A 92 -7.49 15.86 -7.98
CA MET A 92 -7.89 17.16 -8.54
C MET A 92 -9.41 17.33 -8.51
N ASN A 93 -10.17 16.35 -9.00
CA ASN A 93 -11.62 16.43 -9.14
C ASN A 93 -12.38 16.37 -7.81
N ASN A 94 -11.74 15.87 -6.74
CA ASN A 94 -12.38 15.72 -5.44
C ASN A 94 -11.71 16.52 -4.32
N SER A 95 -10.83 17.46 -4.68
CA SER A 95 -10.05 18.24 -3.71
C SER A 95 -10.88 19.03 -2.71
N ASN A 96 -12.10 19.42 -3.06
CA ASN A 96 -13.06 20.10 -2.20
C ASN A 96 -13.92 19.17 -1.33
N LYS A 97 -13.79 17.86 -1.51
CA LYS A 97 -14.55 16.84 -0.76
C LYS A 97 -13.69 16.01 0.17
N ILE A 98 -12.40 15.97 -0.10
CA ILE A 98 -11.41 15.21 0.66
C ILE A 98 -10.77 16.15 1.68
N ASN A 99 -10.79 15.75 2.96
CA ASN A 99 -10.10 16.50 4.01
C ASN A 99 -8.67 15.96 4.24
N LYS A 100 -8.48 14.67 4.04
CA LYS A 100 -7.17 14.02 4.27
C LYS A 100 -6.89 12.99 3.16
N VAL A 101 -5.65 12.92 2.75
CA VAL A 101 -5.13 11.84 1.89
C VAL A 101 -4.07 11.08 2.68
N ILE A 102 -4.25 9.78 2.78
CA ILE A 102 -3.27 8.87 3.38
C ILE A 102 -2.68 8.00 2.27
N PHE A 103 -1.41 8.15 2.01
CA PHE A 103 -0.70 7.23 1.14
C PHE A 103 -0.18 6.05 1.96
N SER A 104 -0.55 4.84 1.55
CA SER A 104 -0.12 3.60 2.20
C SER A 104 1.11 2.98 1.50
N GLY A 105 2.05 3.85 1.15
CA GLY A 105 3.35 3.51 0.59
C GLY A 105 3.41 3.44 -0.93
N ASP A 106 4.65 3.49 -1.41
CA ASP A 106 5.00 3.46 -2.82
C ASP A 106 4.33 4.59 -3.59
N ILE A 107 4.64 5.83 -3.18
CA ILE A 107 4.04 7.03 -3.77
C ILE A 107 4.69 7.34 -5.10
N PHE A 108 6.01 7.20 -5.20
CA PHE A 108 6.79 7.43 -6.42
C PHE A 108 7.62 6.20 -6.77
N ALA A 109 7.72 5.86 -8.06
CA ALA A 109 8.62 4.79 -8.51
C ALA A 109 10.09 5.15 -8.21
N TYR A 110 10.44 6.41 -8.40
CA TYR A 110 11.78 6.98 -8.15
C TYR A 110 11.63 8.30 -7.38
N PRO A 111 11.64 8.27 -6.03
CA PRO A 111 11.49 9.46 -5.20
C PRO A 111 12.62 10.46 -5.39
N SER A 112 12.28 11.74 -5.31
CA SER A 112 13.24 12.85 -5.27
C SER A 112 12.71 13.98 -4.38
N ILE A 113 13.59 14.85 -3.91
CA ILE A 113 13.20 16.02 -3.09
C ILE A 113 12.16 16.86 -3.84
N SER A 114 12.37 17.11 -5.13
CA SER A 114 11.45 17.91 -5.95
C SER A 114 10.04 17.29 -6.08
N LYS A 115 9.94 15.95 -6.14
CA LYS A 115 8.65 15.25 -6.16
C LYS A 115 7.91 15.39 -4.83
N TRP A 116 8.62 15.27 -3.71
CA TRP A 116 8.05 15.48 -2.38
C TRP A 116 7.57 16.92 -2.18
N GLU A 117 8.36 17.90 -2.63
CA GLU A 117 7.95 19.30 -2.62
C GLU A 117 6.75 19.58 -3.52
N LYS A 118 6.71 18.99 -4.72
CA LYS A 118 5.55 19.08 -5.62
C LYS A 118 4.30 18.52 -4.96
N LEU A 119 4.40 17.37 -4.29
CA LEU A 119 3.29 16.75 -3.57
C LEU A 119 2.79 17.68 -2.44
N ASP A 120 3.70 18.25 -1.66
CA ASP A 120 3.34 19.20 -0.61
C ASP A 120 2.64 20.45 -1.17
N LYS A 121 3.21 21.05 -2.20
CA LYS A 121 2.64 22.25 -2.85
C LYS A 121 1.24 21.97 -3.44
N SER A 122 1.05 20.81 -4.05
CA SER A 122 -0.24 20.44 -4.69
C SER A 122 -1.39 20.27 -3.70
N SER A 123 -1.09 19.98 -2.44
CA SER A 123 -2.07 19.76 -1.38
C SER A 123 -2.39 21.02 -0.55
N LYS A 124 -1.53 22.07 -0.63
CA LYS A 124 -1.72 23.28 0.15
C LYS A 124 -3.13 23.86 0.00
N SER A 125 -3.77 24.17 1.13
CA SER A 125 -5.14 24.71 1.21
C SER A 125 -6.26 23.80 0.69
N LYS A 126 -5.98 22.55 0.34
CA LYS A 126 -6.97 21.59 -0.18
C LYS A 126 -7.27 20.48 0.81
N TYR A 127 -6.23 19.71 1.18
CA TYR A 127 -6.33 18.57 2.09
C TYR A 127 -4.98 18.32 2.77
N GLU A 128 -5.02 17.67 3.93
CA GLU A 128 -3.82 17.22 4.62
C GLU A 128 -3.31 15.93 4.00
N ILE A 129 -1.99 15.78 3.91
CA ILE A 129 -1.35 14.53 3.46
C ILE A 129 -0.63 13.86 4.61
N TYR A 130 -0.86 12.55 4.72
CA TYR A 130 -0.17 11.63 5.60
C TYR A 130 0.41 10.47 4.81
N ILE A 131 1.52 9.90 5.27
CA ILE A 131 2.23 8.84 4.55
C ILE A 131 2.58 7.71 5.52
N ALA A 132 2.22 6.49 5.17
CA ALA A 132 2.82 5.28 5.70
C ALA A 132 3.81 4.78 4.63
N PRO A 133 5.13 5.01 4.74
CA PRO A 133 6.06 4.84 3.64
C PRO A 133 6.22 3.39 3.20
N GLY A 134 6.42 3.19 1.89
CA GLY A 134 6.73 1.91 1.27
C GLY A 134 8.21 1.75 0.95
N ASN A 135 8.56 0.63 0.35
CA ASN A 135 9.95 0.33 0.01
C ASN A 135 10.53 1.28 -1.05
N HIS A 136 9.74 1.65 -2.06
CA HIS A 136 10.20 2.63 -3.04
C HIS A 136 10.47 3.99 -2.40
N ASP A 137 9.73 4.35 -1.36
CA ASP A 137 9.86 5.65 -0.70
C ASP A 137 11.13 5.78 0.15
N ILE A 138 11.61 4.69 0.80
CA ILE A 138 12.66 4.79 1.81
C ILE A 138 13.66 3.61 1.88
N LEU A 139 13.56 2.57 1.04
CA LEU A 139 14.47 1.43 1.15
C LEU A 139 15.85 1.75 0.55
N ALA A 140 15.90 2.40 -0.61
CA ALA A 140 17.15 2.85 -1.21
C ALA A 140 17.65 4.10 -0.48
N GLN A 141 18.97 4.20 -0.26
CA GLN A 141 19.58 5.33 0.47
C GLN A 141 19.21 6.69 -0.12
N SER A 142 19.19 6.83 -1.45
CA SER A 142 18.80 8.07 -2.13
C SER A 142 17.31 8.40 -1.91
N ALA A 143 16.44 7.40 -1.88
CA ALA A 143 15.02 7.55 -1.62
C ALA A 143 14.78 7.95 -0.16
N GLU A 144 15.43 7.28 0.80
CA GLU A 144 15.35 7.62 2.22
C GLU A 144 15.86 9.04 2.48
N TYR A 145 16.96 9.43 1.86
CA TYR A 145 17.46 10.80 1.95
C TYR A 145 16.42 11.82 1.42
N ALA A 146 15.88 11.60 0.22
CA ALA A 146 14.87 12.49 -0.34
C ALA A 146 13.62 12.59 0.52
N PHE A 147 13.15 11.47 1.09
CA PHE A 147 12.01 11.44 2.00
C PHE A 147 12.31 12.20 3.30
N SER A 148 13.48 12.00 3.90
CA SER A 148 13.90 12.66 5.14
C SER A 148 13.99 14.18 5.04
N GLN A 149 14.29 14.71 3.83
CA GLN A 149 14.32 16.16 3.57
C GLN A 149 12.92 16.75 3.42
N SER A 150 11.89 15.93 3.20
CA SER A 150 10.50 16.38 3.10
C SER A 150 9.87 16.60 4.47
N LYS A 151 8.78 17.37 4.54
CA LYS A 151 7.98 17.48 5.76
C LYS A 151 7.42 16.13 6.23
N PHE A 152 7.19 15.21 5.30
CA PHE A 152 6.61 13.90 5.56
C PHE A 152 7.59 12.97 6.27
N GLY A 153 8.88 13.09 5.98
CA GLY A 153 9.94 12.31 6.62
C GLY A 153 10.26 12.72 8.06
N LYS A 154 9.72 13.86 8.51
CA LYS A 154 9.91 14.36 9.89
C LYS A 154 8.88 13.80 10.88
N ILE A 155 7.97 12.98 10.42
CA ILE A 155 6.93 12.35 11.25
C ILE A 155 7.52 11.15 11.99
N ASN A 156 7.25 11.07 13.29
CA ASN A 156 7.62 9.91 14.10
C ASN A 156 6.58 8.79 13.94
N TYR A 157 7.03 7.59 13.61
CA TYR A 157 6.19 6.41 13.50
C TYR A 157 6.28 5.50 14.73
N PRO A 158 5.18 4.84 15.10
CA PRO A 158 3.84 4.93 14.53
C PRO A 158 3.19 6.29 14.84
N HIS A 159 2.57 6.90 13.82
CA HIS A 159 1.90 8.20 13.94
C HIS A 159 0.39 8.03 14.13
N LEU A 160 -0.19 8.79 15.04
CA LEU A 160 -1.62 8.76 15.35
C LEU A 160 -2.33 9.92 14.65
N ILE A 161 -3.42 9.62 13.98
CA ILE A 161 -4.36 10.61 13.43
C ILE A 161 -5.70 10.39 14.13
N GLU A 162 -6.09 11.38 14.92
CA GLU A 162 -7.42 11.41 15.52
C GLU A 162 -8.45 11.82 14.46
N HIS A 163 -9.51 11.05 14.36
CA HIS A 163 -10.61 11.34 13.45
C HIS A 163 -11.95 11.07 14.13
N SER A 164 -12.68 12.13 14.43
CA SER A 164 -14.01 12.15 15.08
C SER A 164 -14.40 10.96 15.97
N LYS A 165 -14.58 9.79 15.40
CA LYS A 165 -15.00 8.55 16.09
C LYS A 165 -14.09 7.35 15.78
N SER A 166 -12.88 7.58 15.23
CA SER A 166 -11.92 6.52 14.92
C SER A 166 -10.50 6.99 15.13
N THR A 167 -9.60 6.06 15.43
CA THR A 167 -8.15 6.31 15.49
C THR A 167 -7.50 5.65 14.28
N ILE A 168 -6.65 6.40 13.60
CA ILE A 168 -5.85 5.87 12.50
C ILE A 168 -4.38 5.85 12.96
N ILE A 169 -3.74 4.69 12.88
CA ILE A 169 -2.32 4.52 13.14
C ILE A 169 -1.60 4.37 11.81
N LEU A 170 -0.64 5.24 11.53
CA LEU A 170 0.27 5.07 10.39
C LEU A 170 1.53 4.36 10.86
N GLU A 171 1.90 3.29 10.19
CA GLU A 171 3.09 2.52 10.51
C GLU A 171 4.12 2.57 9.38
N ASN A 172 5.38 2.74 9.73
CA ASN A 172 6.50 2.55 8.81
C ASN A 172 6.95 1.09 8.84
N SER A 173 6.33 0.26 8.04
CA SER A 173 6.62 -1.18 8.00
C SER A 173 7.99 -1.50 7.39
N VAL A 174 8.59 -0.60 6.62
CA VAL A 174 9.93 -0.78 6.04
C VAL A 174 10.99 -0.75 7.14
N LYS A 175 10.91 0.23 8.06
CA LYS A 175 11.89 0.34 9.17
C LYS A 175 11.80 -0.76 10.21
N THR A 176 10.69 -1.49 10.25
CA THR A 176 10.49 -2.61 11.16
C THR A 176 10.74 -3.97 10.50
N ASN A 177 11.48 -3.96 9.39
CA ASN A 177 11.74 -5.15 8.59
C ASN A 177 10.44 -5.90 8.25
N TRP A 178 9.43 -5.14 7.85
CA TRP A 178 8.08 -5.56 7.44
C TRP A 178 7.17 -6.08 8.57
N ASN A 179 7.69 -6.28 9.76
CA ASN A 179 6.88 -6.71 10.90
C ASN A 179 6.05 -5.56 11.50
N VAL A 180 5.04 -5.90 12.28
CA VAL A 180 4.33 -4.94 13.11
C VAL A 180 5.21 -4.56 14.29
N SER A 181 5.47 -3.27 14.47
CA SER A 181 6.37 -2.80 15.54
C SER A 181 5.79 -2.98 16.93
N ALA A 182 6.66 -3.13 17.92
CA ALA A 182 6.24 -3.19 19.33
C ALA A 182 5.50 -1.92 19.75
N GLU A 183 5.92 -0.75 19.23
CA GLU A 183 5.28 0.53 19.47
C GLU A 183 3.89 0.59 18.85
N THR A 184 3.70 0.05 17.64
CA THR A 184 2.38 -0.06 17.00
C THR A 184 1.47 -0.93 17.85
N ILE A 185 1.93 -2.10 18.30
CA ILE A 185 1.17 -2.99 19.18
C ILE A 185 0.79 -2.28 20.48
N LYS A 186 1.74 -1.58 21.10
CA LYS A 186 1.48 -0.79 22.33
C LYS A 186 0.41 0.29 22.09
N LYS A 187 0.47 1.01 20.95
CA LYS A 187 -0.54 2.03 20.64
C LYS A 187 -1.90 1.40 20.39
N ILE A 188 -1.97 0.29 19.66
CA ILE A 188 -3.22 -0.46 19.43
C ILE A 188 -3.85 -0.85 20.78
N ASN A 189 -3.05 -1.42 21.68
CA ASN A 189 -3.54 -1.89 22.97
C ASN A 189 -4.03 -0.76 23.91
N ASN A 190 -3.57 0.46 23.66
CA ASN A 190 -3.98 1.66 24.42
C ASN A 190 -5.23 2.35 23.87
N VAL A 191 -5.70 1.98 22.69
CA VAL A 191 -6.95 2.54 22.12
C VAL A 191 -8.14 2.04 22.94
N LYS A 192 -9.09 2.96 23.21
CA LYS A 192 -10.31 2.64 23.96
C LYS A 192 -11.09 1.50 23.29
N LYS A 193 -11.64 0.58 24.10
CA LYS A 193 -12.56 -0.47 23.62
C LYS A 193 -13.70 0.16 22.83
N ASN A 194 -14.14 -0.54 21.80
CA ASN A 194 -15.25 -0.14 20.92
C ASN A 194 -14.97 1.13 20.09
N HIS A 195 -13.72 1.63 20.10
CA HIS A 195 -13.34 2.71 19.21
C HIS A 195 -12.77 2.09 17.91
N PRO A 196 -13.34 2.38 16.74
CA PRO A 196 -12.84 1.86 15.47
C PRO A 196 -11.38 2.22 15.27
N LEU A 197 -10.55 1.22 14.99
CA LEU A 197 -9.13 1.37 14.83
C LEU A 197 -8.71 0.95 13.42
N LEU A 198 -8.03 1.85 12.73
CA LEU A 198 -7.45 1.58 11.43
C LEU A 198 -5.92 1.64 11.55
N VAL A 199 -5.24 0.62 11.05
CA VAL A 199 -3.78 0.63 10.93
C VAL A 199 -3.44 0.67 9.45
N VAL A 200 -2.82 1.76 9.01
CA VAL A 200 -2.39 1.95 7.62
C VAL A 200 -0.90 1.70 7.52
N ARG A 201 -0.53 0.80 6.65
CA ARG A 201 0.86 0.39 6.42
C ARG A 201 1.07 -0.02 4.98
N HIS A 202 2.32 -0.13 4.56
CA HIS A 202 2.61 -0.56 3.20
C HIS A 202 2.49 -2.07 3.04
N ASN A 203 3.19 -2.85 3.86
CA ASN A 203 3.26 -4.30 3.70
C ASN A 203 2.24 -5.06 4.58
N ILE A 204 2.05 -6.35 4.29
CA ILE A 204 1.17 -7.26 5.06
C ILE A 204 1.63 -7.35 6.53
N PRO A 205 0.70 -7.44 7.49
CA PRO A 205 1.03 -7.59 8.91
C PRO A 205 1.28 -9.05 9.34
N ILE A 206 0.84 -10.02 8.53
CA ILE A 206 0.89 -11.46 8.83
C ILE A 206 1.26 -12.28 7.58
N LYS A 207 1.97 -13.38 7.78
CA LYS A 207 2.48 -14.23 6.69
C LYS A 207 1.39 -14.91 5.85
N GLU A 208 0.23 -15.16 6.42
CA GLU A 208 -0.89 -15.82 5.74
C GLU A 208 -1.41 -14.99 4.55
N LEU A 209 -1.20 -13.67 4.55
CA LEU A 209 -1.61 -12.80 3.44
C LEU A 209 -0.60 -12.74 2.29
N LYS A 210 0.53 -13.46 2.38
CA LYS A 210 1.63 -13.39 1.39
C LYS A 210 1.18 -13.62 -0.05
N SER A 211 0.31 -14.59 -0.29
CA SER A 211 -0.18 -14.92 -1.63
C SER A 211 -1.04 -13.82 -2.28
N PHE A 212 -1.43 -12.81 -1.53
CA PHE A 212 -2.27 -11.70 -1.97
C PHE A 212 -1.55 -10.36 -2.03
N ALA A 213 -0.33 -10.29 -1.51
CA ALA A 213 0.53 -9.12 -1.61
C ALA A 213 1.48 -9.25 -2.80
N ASN A 214 1.88 -8.13 -3.37
CA ASN A 214 2.89 -8.10 -4.44
C ASN A 214 4.32 -8.31 -3.94
N SER A 215 4.51 -8.51 -2.66
CA SER A 215 5.84 -8.52 -2.09
C SER A 215 6.65 -9.71 -2.59
N ASP A 216 7.41 -9.47 -3.67
CA ASP A 216 8.64 -10.21 -3.96
C ASP A 216 9.70 -9.95 -2.86
N ILE A 217 9.43 -9.03 -1.95
CA ILE A 217 10.21 -8.83 -0.75
C ILE A 217 10.03 -10.08 0.08
N GLY A 218 11.08 -10.88 0.12
CA GLY A 218 11.08 -12.17 0.78
C GLY A 218 10.43 -12.06 2.15
N VAL A 219 9.26 -12.65 2.29
CA VAL A 219 8.66 -12.82 3.61
C VAL A 219 9.68 -13.58 4.40
N SER A 220 10.39 -12.89 5.27
CA SER A 220 11.37 -13.52 6.15
C SER A 220 10.62 -14.54 7.00
N GLU A 221 11.30 -15.60 7.42
CA GLU A 221 10.75 -16.60 8.35
C GLU A 221 10.21 -15.97 9.65
N ASN A 222 10.63 -14.73 9.92
CA ASN A 222 10.26 -13.95 11.11
C ASN A 222 8.94 -13.17 11.00
N PHE A 223 8.19 -13.29 9.89
CA PHE A 223 6.86 -12.65 9.82
C PHE A 223 5.91 -13.29 10.83
N LEU A 224 5.17 -12.42 11.53
CA LEU A 224 4.14 -12.87 12.47
C LEU A 224 3.10 -13.73 11.75
N SER A 225 2.69 -14.81 12.38
CA SER A 225 1.45 -15.48 12.02
C SER A 225 0.25 -14.69 12.56
N TYR A 226 -0.95 -14.99 12.06
CA TYR A 226 -2.17 -14.44 12.63
C TYR A 226 -2.28 -14.69 14.13
N PHE A 227 -1.96 -15.89 14.56
CA PHE A 227 -1.99 -16.30 15.97
C PHE A 227 -0.97 -15.49 16.81
N ASP A 228 0.25 -15.28 16.29
CA ASP A 228 1.25 -14.47 16.99
C ASP A 228 0.82 -13.01 17.13
N LEU A 229 0.19 -12.45 16.10
CA LEU A 229 -0.36 -11.09 16.13
C LEU A 229 -1.49 -10.97 17.18
N GLU A 230 -2.44 -11.89 17.14
CA GLU A 230 -3.55 -11.96 18.11
C GLU A 230 -3.07 -12.06 19.56
N ASN A 231 -2.05 -12.88 19.83
CA ASN A 231 -1.50 -13.03 21.17
C ASN A 231 -0.82 -11.76 21.70
N LYS A 232 -0.36 -10.88 20.81
CA LYS A 232 0.27 -9.59 21.17
C LYS A 232 -0.77 -8.48 21.36
N LEU A 233 -1.96 -8.65 20.81
CA LEU A 233 -3.02 -7.67 20.83
C LEU A 233 -4.07 -7.99 21.91
N ASN A 234 -4.66 -6.96 22.49
CA ASN A 234 -5.81 -7.13 23.35
C ASN A 234 -7.01 -7.59 22.51
N LYS A 235 -7.45 -8.84 22.71
CA LYS A 235 -8.47 -9.58 21.93
C LYS A 235 -9.84 -8.89 21.74
N LYS A 236 -10.00 -7.64 22.12
CA LYS A 236 -11.32 -6.95 22.16
C LYS A 236 -11.43 -5.76 21.21
N SER A 237 -10.44 -5.50 20.40
CA SER A 237 -10.46 -4.34 19.50
C SER A 237 -10.76 -4.77 18.07
N ASN A 238 -11.78 -4.15 17.47
CA ASN A 238 -12.02 -4.29 16.04
C ASN A 238 -10.94 -3.51 15.28
N ILE A 239 -10.04 -4.20 14.61
CA ILE A 239 -8.92 -3.59 13.90
C ILE A 239 -9.09 -3.79 12.40
N THR A 240 -9.00 -2.70 11.65
CA THR A 240 -8.90 -2.77 10.20
C THR A 240 -7.48 -2.42 9.77
N TRP A 241 -6.81 -3.35 9.12
CA TRP A 241 -5.50 -3.20 8.51
C TRP A 241 -5.68 -2.77 7.05
N ILE A 242 -5.13 -1.63 6.67
CA ILE A 242 -5.12 -1.15 5.29
C ILE A 242 -3.68 -1.23 4.78
N ILE A 243 -3.50 -2.03 3.73
CA ILE A 243 -2.20 -2.47 3.23
C ILE A 243 -2.04 -1.94 1.81
N GLY A 244 -0.94 -1.22 1.54
CA GLY A 244 -0.72 -0.54 0.27
C GLY A 244 0.01 -1.37 -0.79
N ASP A 245 0.67 -2.46 -0.39
CA ASP A 245 1.48 -3.28 -1.28
C ASP A 245 0.65 -4.35 -2.00
N SER A 246 -0.21 -3.90 -2.91
CA SER A 246 -1.09 -4.77 -3.67
C SER A 246 -1.36 -4.17 -5.05
N GLY A 247 -1.22 -4.93 -6.10
CA GLY A 247 -1.78 -4.60 -7.39
C GLY A 247 -0.83 -4.03 -8.46
N GLY A 248 0.28 -3.40 -8.14
CA GLY A 248 1.11 -2.69 -9.11
C GLY A 248 1.58 -3.53 -10.32
N PHE A 249 1.93 -4.78 -10.11
CA PHE A 249 2.57 -5.62 -11.13
C PHE A 249 1.82 -6.89 -11.48
N SER A 250 0.72 -7.17 -10.81
CA SER A 250 0.11 -8.47 -10.90
C SER A 250 -1.27 -8.42 -11.53
N SER A 251 -1.67 -9.56 -12.07
CA SER A 251 -3.05 -9.90 -12.36
C SER A 251 -3.93 -10.03 -11.12
N LEU A 252 -3.36 -9.86 -9.92
CA LEU A 252 -4.12 -9.93 -8.68
C LEU A 252 -5.15 -8.81 -8.63
N PRO A 253 -6.36 -9.06 -8.14
CA PRO A 253 -7.34 -8.01 -7.90
C PRO A 253 -6.76 -6.93 -7.01
N ARG A 254 -6.90 -5.69 -7.42
CA ARG A 254 -6.27 -4.52 -6.82
C ARG A 254 -6.83 -4.10 -5.48
N LEU A 255 -7.95 -4.65 -5.11
CA LEU A 255 -8.49 -4.54 -3.77
C LEU A 255 -9.02 -5.90 -3.35
N LYS A 256 -8.50 -6.41 -2.25
CA LYS A 256 -9.01 -7.60 -1.58
C LYS A 256 -9.35 -7.27 -0.14
N CYS A 257 -10.40 -7.88 0.35
CA CYS A 257 -10.82 -7.74 1.73
C CYS A 257 -10.98 -9.12 2.35
N PHE A 258 -10.35 -9.32 3.50
CA PHE A 258 -10.47 -10.53 4.32
C PHE A 258 -10.81 -10.15 5.74
N SER A 259 -11.56 -11.00 6.42
CA SER A 259 -11.83 -10.86 7.85
C SER A 259 -11.58 -12.17 8.57
N ARG A 260 -11.07 -12.08 9.78
CA ARG A 260 -10.93 -13.17 10.73
C ARG A 260 -11.11 -12.59 12.11
N ASP A 261 -12.00 -13.18 12.90
CA ASP A 261 -12.36 -12.70 14.22
C ASP A 261 -12.67 -11.18 14.22
N ASN A 262 -11.97 -10.40 15.02
CA ASN A 262 -12.13 -8.95 15.10
C ASN A 262 -11.22 -8.17 14.13
N HIS A 263 -10.51 -8.87 13.23
CA HIS A 263 -9.61 -8.25 12.28
C HIS A 263 -10.20 -8.23 10.88
N ARG A 264 -9.98 -7.10 10.20
CA ARG A 264 -10.23 -6.94 8.78
C ARG A 264 -8.92 -6.53 8.11
N PHE A 265 -8.60 -7.16 6.99
CA PHE A 265 -7.41 -6.88 6.19
C PHE A 265 -7.86 -6.43 4.81
N ILE A 266 -7.46 -5.21 4.42
CA ILE A 266 -7.81 -4.63 3.14
C ILE A 266 -6.50 -4.36 2.41
N LEU A 267 -6.25 -5.12 1.34
CA LEU A 267 -5.10 -4.94 0.47
C LEU A 267 -5.53 -4.07 -0.69
N ASN A 268 -4.82 -2.98 -0.91
CA ASN A 268 -5.12 -1.99 -1.94
C ASN A 268 -3.84 -1.51 -2.62
N GLY A 269 -3.93 -1.25 -3.92
CA GLY A 269 -2.83 -0.69 -4.69
C GLY A 269 -3.29 -0.29 -6.09
N ILE A 270 -2.75 0.82 -6.58
CA ILE A 270 -3.01 1.34 -7.92
C ILE A 270 -2.09 0.62 -8.92
N GLY A 271 -2.64 0.21 -10.04
CA GLY A 271 -1.88 -0.43 -11.11
C GLY A 271 -1.95 0.28 -12.45
N GLN A 272 -2.58 1.45 -12.51
CA GLN A 272 -2.88 2.21 -13.72
C GLN A 272 -3.71 1.42 -14.74
N VAL A 273 -4.71 0.73 -14.28
CA VAL A 273 -5.65 0.03 -15.15
C VAL A 273 -7.09 0.42 -14.82
N ILE A 274 -7.97 0.11 -15.77
CA ILE A 274 -9.42 0.24 -15.58
C ILE A 274 -9.85 -0.56 -14.35
N GLY A 275 -10.60 0.07 -13.44
CA GLY A 275 -11.08 -0.55 -12.23
C GLY A 275 -10.11 -0.48 -11.03
N ASP A 276 -9.05 0.31 -11.10
CA ASP A 276 -8.28 0.69 -9.93
C ASP A 276 -9.19 1.31 -8.85
N ARG A 277 -8.85 1.08 -7.61
CA ARG A 277 -9.73 1.39 -6.49
C ARG A 277 -9.03 2.20 -5.42
N ILE A 278 -9.74 3.15 -4.83
CA ILE A 278 -9.32 3.93 -3.67
C ILE A 278 -10.25 3.59 -2.51
N ILE A 279 -9.68 3.47 -1.31
CA ILE A 279 -10.45 3.33 -0.09
C ILE A 279 -10.84 4.71 0.39
N LEU A 280 -12.13 4.90 0.68
CA LEU A 280 -12.65 6.11 1.30
C LEU A 280 -13.12 5.80 2.72
N ILE A 281 -12.78 6.69 3.65
CA ILE A 281 -13.32 6.68 5.01
C ILE A 281 -14.26 7.86 5.13
N SER A 282 -15.52 7.61 5.39
CA SER A 282 -16.55 8.62 5.62
C SER A 282 -17.49 8.14 6.70
N ASP A 283 -17.84 9.00 7.68
CA ASP A 283 -18.70 8.66 8.83
C ASP A 283 -18.30 7.36 9.54
N ASN A 284 -16.98 7.13 9.68
CA ASN A 284 -16.34 5.92 10.25
C ASN A 284 -16.64 4.61 9.52
N LYS A 285 -17.16 4.69 8.30
CA LYS A 285 -17.37 3.55 7.41
C LYS A 285 -16.34 3.56 6.30
N LEU A 286 -16.03 2.36 5.85
CA LEU A 286 -15.10 2.14 4.75
C LEU A 286 -15.88 1.87 3.47
N PHE A 287 -15.46 2.54 2.41
CA PHE A 287 -16.04 2.43 1.08
C PHE A 287 -14.93 2.26 0.05
N VAL A 288 -15.32 1.83 -1.12
CA VAL A 288 -14.49 1.77 -2.32
C VAL A 288 -14.96 2.79 -3.33
N TYR A 289 -14.03 3.52 -3.91
CA TYR A 289 -14.23 4.35 -5.08
C TYR A 289 -13.46 3.75 -6.26
N ILE A 290 -14.08 3.61 -7.41
CA ILE A 290 -13.47 3.06 -8.64
C ILE A 290 -12.97 4.24 -9.47
N LEU A 291 -11.68 4.19 -9.83
CA LEU A 291 -11.01 5.20 -10.66
C LEU A 291 -11.34 5.06 -12.15
#